data_b9ad8574f3e794489da11dbc7d19d4d2
#
_entry.id   b9ad8574f3e794489da11dbc7d19d4d2
#
_cell.length_a   1.000
_cell.length_b   1.000
_cell.length_c   1.000
_cell.angle_alpha   90.00
_cell.angle_beta   90.00
_cell.angle_gamma   90.00
#
_symmetry.space_group_name_H-M   'P 1'
#
loop_
_entity.id
_entity.type
_entity.pdbx_description
1 polymer ?
#
loop_
_entity_poly.entity_id
_entity_poly.type
_entity_poly.pdbx_seq_one_letter_code
_entity_poly.pdbx_strand_id
1 'polypeptide(L)'
;MNHPERKPNRIPQYDYSLPNSYFVTICTHEKQCIFGSVEQLNGFGQIATELLLQIPKHFPNAAIDKYVIMPNHIHAIITLKDAEPNPKDDLSVILGQYKSAVTQKLRRTMPGRTIWQKSYYDRIIRNENEYQAAWRYIDENPTRWYTNRGLPFPYSPINF
;
A
#
# COMPACT_ATOMS: atom_id res chain seq x y z
N MET A 1 -1.10 -31.25 -6.37
CA MET A 1 -1.73 -30.05 -6.93
C MET A 1 -0.65 -29.05 -7.29
N ASN A 2 -0.52 -28.75 -8.58
CA ASN A 2 0.37 -27.69 -9.02
C ASN A 2 -0.28 -26.36 -8.67
N HIS A 3 0.22 -25.69 -7.64
CA HIS A 3 -0.09 -24.28 -7.46
C HIS A 3 0.51 -23.52 -8.64
N PRO A 4 -0.25 -22.67 -9.34
CA PRO A 4 0.33 -21.85 -10.40
C PRO A 4 1.48 -21.03 -9.80
N GLU A 5 2.65 -21.13 -10.43
CA GLU A 5 3.79 -20.31 -10.05
C GLU A 5 3.36 -18.83 -10.05
N ARG A 6 3.52 -18.22 -8.89
CA ARG A 6 3.21 -16.80 -8.74
C ARG A 6 4.21 -15.99 -9.57
N LYS A 7 3.71 -15.26 -10.57
CA LYS A 7 4.57 -14.37 -11.35
C LYS A 7 5.26 -13.37 -10.41
N PRO A 8 6.56 -13.11 -10.59
CA PRO A 8 7.24 -12.12 -9.79
C PRO A 8 6.56 -10.75 -9.93
N ASN A 9 6.32 -10.09 -8.82
CA ASN A 9 5.65 -8.77 -8.79
C ASN A 9 6.54 -7.64 -9.30
N ARG A 10 7.85 -7.90 -9.48
CA ARG A 10 8.82 -6.91 -9.90
C ARG A 10 9.30 -7.18 -11.33
N ILE A 11 9.51 -6.10 -12.07
CA ILE A 11 10.08 -6.20 -13.42
C ILE A 11 11.55 -6.58 -13.31
N PRO A 12 12.01 -7.70 -13.92
CA PRO A 12 13.42 -8.06 -13.90
C PRO A 12 14.30 -6.95 -14.48
N GLN A 13 15.47 -6.72 -13.88
CA GLN A 13 16.46 -5.73 -14.30
C GLN A 13 16.01 -4.25 -14.18
N TYR A 14 14.81 -3.99 -13.66
CA TYR A 14 14.40 -2.62 -13.38
C TYR A 14 15.01 -2.14 -12.05
N ASP A 15 15.61 -0.97 -12.07
CA ASP A 15 16.19 -0.37 -10.88
C ASP A 15 15.13 0.44 -10.13
N TYR A 16 14.59 -0.12 -9.05
CA TYR A 16 13.55 0.50 -8.23
C TYR A 16 14.06 1.64 -7.33
N SER A 17 15.37 1.96 -7.36
CA SER A 17 15.92 3.13 -6.68
C SER A 17 15.94 4.39 -7.57
N LEU A 18 15.67 4.27 -8.86
CA LEU A 18 15.60 5.41 -9.77
C LEU A 18 14.41 6.32 -9.45
N PRO A 19 14.51 7.65 -9.74
CA PRO A 19 13.41 8.58 -9.52
C PRO A 19 12.21 8.19 -10.35
N ASN A 20 11.16 7.74 -9.67
CA ASN A 20 9.93 7.32 -10.35
C ASN A 20 8.79 7.22 -9.33
N SER A 21 7.57 7.16 -9.85
CA SER A 21 6.39 6.91 -9.04
C SER A 21 5.91 5.47 -9.21
N TYR A 22 5.50 4.88 -8.11
CA TYR A 22 5.04 3.50 -8.06
C TYR A 22 3.66 3.45 -7.43
N PHE A 23 2.75 2.73 -8.09
CA PHE A 23 1.50 2.31 -7.47
C PHE A 23 1.74 1.00 -6.74
N VAL A 24 1.53 0.97 -5.43
CA VAL A 24 1.76 -0.22 -4.60
C VAL A 24 0.49 -0.71 -3.94
N THR A 25 0.41 -2.02 -3.75
CA THR A 25 -0.66 -2.70 -3.00
C THR A 25 -0.04 -3.63 -1.99
N ILE A 26 -0.39 -3.45 -0.73
CA ILE A 26 0.07 -4.29 0.39
C ILE A 26 -1.16 -4.96 0.99
N CYS A 27 -1.20 -6.29 0.98
CA CYS A 27 -2.33 -7.05 1.49
C CYS A 27 -2.04 -7.67 2.86
N THR A 28 -3.06 -7.76 3.70
CA THR A 28 -2.98 -8.51 4.95
C THR A 28 -2.96 -10.02 4.68
N HIS A 29 -2.45 -10.77 5.64
CA HIS A 29 -2.42 -12.24 5.59
C HIS A 29 -3.84 -12.78 5.44
N GLU A 30 -4.04 -13.65 4.45
CA GLU A 30 -5.34 -14.25 4.12
C GLU A 30 -6.47 -13.22 3.94
N LYS A 31 -6.12 -12.00 3.60
CA LYS A 31 -7.06 -10.87 3.42
C LYS A 31 -7.96 -10.63 4.64
N GLN A 32 -7.44 -10.85 5.83
CA GLN A 32 -8.16 -10.58 7.07
C GLN A 32 -8.36 -9.09 7.27
N CYS A 33 -9.56 -8.67 7.65
CA CYS A 33 -9.91 -7.26 7.86
C CYS A 33 -9.42 -6.78 9.23
N ILE A 34 -8.11 -6.57 9.38
CA ILE A 34 -7.50 -6.19 10.65
C ILE A 34 -7.47 -4.69 10.89
N PHE A 35 -7.71 -3.85 9.88
CA PHE A 35 -7.60 -2.40 9.99
C PHE A 35 -8.92 -1.68 10.30
N GLY A 36 -9.99 -2.42 10.50
CA GLY A 36 -11.31 -1.88 10.79
C GLY A 36 -12.26 -1.95 9.61
N SER A 37 -13.13 -0.96 9.48
CA SER A 37 -14.06 -0.84 8.36
C SER A 37 -13.64 0.29 7.41
N VAL A 38 -14.30 0.36 6.26
CA VAL A 38 -14.07 1.45 5.28
C VAL A 38 -14.48 2.80 5.88
N GLU A 39 -15.56 2.83 6.65
CA GLU A 39 -16.08 4.05 7.26
C GLU A 39 -15.21 4.54 8.42
N GLN A 40 -14.61 3.60 9.16
CA GLN A 40 -13.80 3.92 10.32
C GLN A 40 -12.70 2.90 10.54
N LEU A 41 -11.45 3.35 10.44
CA LEU A 41 -10.31 2.55 10.82
C LEU A 41 -10.30 2.32 12.33
N ASN A 42 -9.88 1.12 12.74
CA ASN A 42 -9.61 0.82 14.16
C ASN A 42 -8.21 1.30 14.56
N GLY A 43 -7.79 1.01 15.80
CA GLY A 43 -6.46 1.38 16.28
C GLY A 43 -5.32 0.83 15.44
N PHE A 44 -5.45 -0.38 14.87
CA PHE A 44 -4.45 -0.98 14.00
C PHE A 44 -4.36 -0.26 12.66
N GLY A 45 -5.51 0.11 12.09
CA GLY A 45 -5.55 0.92 10.86
C GLY A 45 -4.95 2.30 11.06
N GLN A 46 -5.15 2.92 12.22
CA GLN A 46 -4.51 4.19 12.56
C GLN A 46 -2.99 4.06 12.66
N ILE A 47 -2.50 3.00 13.30
CA ILE A 47 -1.05 2.70 13.36
C ILE A 47 -0.48 2.53 11.94
N ALA A 48 -1.16 1.76 11.09
CA ALA A 48 -0.74 1.56 9.71
C ALA A 48 -0.66 2.88 8.94
N THR A 49 -1.62 3.78 9.16
CA THR A 49 -1.65 5.11 8.55
C THR A 49 -0.49 5.98 9.03
N GLU A 50 -0.31 6.07 10.33
CA GLU A 50 0.75 6.90 10.93
C GLU A 50 2.14 6.47 10.46
N LEU A 51 2.42 5.18 10.45
CA LEU A 51 3.70 4.65 10.02
C LEU A 51 3.92 4.84 8.51
N LEU A 52 2.87 4.76 7.70
CA LEU A 52 2.96 5.05 6.27
C LEU A 52 3.38 6.51 6.04
N LEU A 53 2.75 7.44 6.76
CA LEU A 53 3.05 8.87 6.65
C LEU A 53 4.41 9.25 7.26
N GLN A 54 5.02 8.37 8.04
CA GLN A 54 6.37 8.55 8.58
C GLN A 54 7.47 8.06 7.63
N ILE A 55 7.13 7.37 6.55
CA ILE A 55 8.14 6.89 5.58
C ILE A 55 9.08 8.01 5.13
N PRO A 56 8.61 9.23 4.76
CA PRO A 56 9.52 10.31 4.35
C PRO A 56 10.49 10.77 5.42
N LYS A 57 10.22 10.52 6.69
CA LYS A 57 11.15 10.85 7.78
C LYS A 57 12.37 9.90 7.81
N HIS A 58 12.14 8.64 7.47
CA HIS A 58 13.20 7.62 7.41
C HIS A 58 13.87 7.55 6.04
N PHE A 59 13.14 7.93 5.00
CA PHE A 59 13.59 7.93 3.61
C PHE A 59 13.25 9.29 2.99
N PRO A 60 14.13 10.31 3.19
CA PRO A 60 13.83 11.69 2.77
C PRO A 60 13.60 11.86 1.26
N ASN A 61 14.11 10.92 0.43
CA ASN A 61 13.86 10.93 -1.02
C ASN A 61 12.52 10.30 -1.41
N ALA A 62 11.81 9.68 -0.47
CA ALA A 62 10.50 9.11 -0.72
C ALA A 62 9.38 10.07 -0.34
N ALA A 63 8.34 10.11 -1.16
CA ALA A 63 7.10 10.83 -0.88
C ALA A 63 5.91 9.88 -0.98
N ILE A 64 4.95 10.06 -0.10
CA ILE A 64 3.66 9.38 -0.16
C ILE A 64 2.68 10.37 -0.79
N ASP A 65 2.45 10.24 -2.10
CA ASP A 65 1.65 11.21 -2.85
C ASP A 65 0.14 11.01 -2.62
N LYS A 66 -0.27 9.78 -2.51
CA LYS A 66 -1.67 9.39 -2.31
C LYS A 66 -1.71 8.03 -1.62
N TYR A 67 -2.70 7.79 -0.77
CA TYR A 67 -2.90 6.48 -0.15
C TYR A 67 -4.35 6.26 0.26
N VAL A 68 -4.68 5.00 0.51
CA VAL A 68 -5.91 4.59 1.19
C VAL A 68 -5.62 3.34 2.01
N ILE A 69 -6.08 3.33 3.25
CA ILE A 69 -6.04 2.15 4.12
C ILE A 69 -7.42 1.51 4.07
N MET A 70 -7.48 0.34 3.44
CA MET A 70 -8.69 -0.48 3.39
C MET A 70 -8.68 -1.50 4.53
N PRO A 71 -9.79 -2.16 4.86
CA PRO A 71 -9.83 -3.11 5.97
C PRO A 71 -8.78 -4.22 5.88
N ASN A 72 -8.42 -4.67 4.67
CA ASN A 72 -7.53 -5.81 4.45
C ASN A 72 -6.38 -5.53 3.47
N HIS A 73 -6.18 -4.29 3.06
CA HIS A 73 -5.10 -3.92 2.16
C HIS A 73 -4.85 -2.41 2.17
N ILE A 74 -3.73 -2.03 1.60
CA ILE A 74 -3.30 -0.64 1.48
C ILE A 74 -2.93 -0.40 0.03
N HIS A 75 -3.40 0.71 -0.54
CA HIS A 75 -2.88 1.25 -1.79
C HIS A 75 -2.16 2.56 -1.53
N ALA A 76 -1.06 2.79 -2.23
CA ALA A 76 -0.35 4.07 -2.17
C ALA A 76 0.35 4.38 -3.48
N ILE A 77 0.54 5.66 -3.75
CA ILE A 77 1.50 6.15 -4.76
C ILE A 77 2.73 6.63 -3.98
N ILE A 78 3.85 5.97 -4.22
CA ILE A 78 5.14 6.31 -3.63
C ILE A 78 6.05 6.83 -4.73
N THR A 79 6.59 8.04 -4.54
CA THR A 79 7.51 8.67 -5.47
C THR A 79 8.90 8.75 -4.85
N LEU A 80 9.89 8.24 -5.57
CA LEU A 80 11.30 8.40 -5.24
C LEU A 80 11.84 9.61 -6.01
N LYS A 81 12.43 10.56 -5.30
CA LYS A 81 12.76 11.89 -5.84
C LYS A 81 14.21 12.04 -6.28
N ASP A 82 15.12 11.21 -5.74
CA ASP A 82 16.54 11.36 -6.01
C ASP A 82 16.93 10.88 -7.41
N ALA A 83 17.79 11.65 -8.06
CA ALA A 83 18.31 11.34 -9.39
C ALA A 83 19.40 10.26 -9.36
N GLU A 84 20.04 10.02 -8.20
CA GLU A 84 21.11 9.02 -8.07
C GLU A 84 20.57 7.72 -7.44
N PRO A 85 20.87 6.56 -8.03
CA PRO A 85 20.45 5.28 -7.48
C PRO A 85 21.04 5.07 -6.08
N ASN A 86 20.18 4.83 -5.10
CA ASN A 86 20.61 4.46 -3.76
C ASN A 86 19.97 3.12 -3.37
N PRO A 87 20.74 2.02 -3.33
CA PRO A 87 20.17 0.72 -2.99
C PRO A 87 19.54 0.65 -1.60
N LYS A 88 19.91 1.56 -0.69
CA LYS A 88 19.32 1.63 0.66
C LYS A 88 17.91 2.22 0.66
N ASP A 89 17.54 2.95 -0.39
CA ASP A 89 16.26 3.60 -0.54
C ASP A 89 15.41 2.98 -1.66
N ASP A 90 15.73 1.75 -2.02
CA ASP A 90 14.94 0.93 -2.95
C ASP A 90 13.53 0.74 -2.39
N LEU A 91 12.55 0.71 -3.27
CA LEU A 91 11.14 0.53 -2.90
C LEU A 91 10.94 -0.72 -2.02
N SER A 92 11.62 -1.82 -2.31
CA SER A 92 11.51 -3.04 -1.50
C SER A 92 12.04 -2.87 -0.08
N VAL A 93 13.10 -2.10 0.10
CA VAL A 93 13.63 -1.75 1.43
C VAL A 93 12.64 -0.89 2.19
N ILE A 94 12.11 0.14 1.54
CA ILE A 94 11.11 1.05 2.14
C ILE A 94 9.89 0.27 2.62
N LEU A 95 9.31 -0.55 1.75
CA LEU A 95 8.11 -1.32 2.08
C LEU A 95 8.39 -2.44 3.08
N GLY A 96 9.57 -3.07 3.01
CA GLY A 96 10.00 -4.06 3.99
C GLY A 96 10.12 -3.47 5.39
N GLN A 97 10.71 -2.30 5.54
CA GLN A 97 10.81 -1.60 6.82
C GLN A 97 9.45 -1.14 7.33
N TYR A 98 8.60 -0.63 6.45
CA TYR A 98 7.24 -0.25 6.80
C TYR A 98 6.44 -1.44 7.35
N LYS A 99 6.44 -2.55 6.64
CA LYS A 99 5.73 -3.77 7.07
C LYS A 99 6.25 -4.29 8.41
N SER A 100 7.56 -4.26 8.61
CA SER A 100 8.19 -4.65 9.87
C SER A 100 7.80 -3.72 11.03
N ALA A 101 7.77 -2.42 10.79
CA ALA A 101 7.39 -1.43 11.81
C ALA A 101 5.93 -1.62 12.26
N VAL A 102 5.01 -1.83 11.31
CA VAL A 102 3.61 -2.13 11.62
C VAL A 102 3.50 -3.44 12.42
N THR A 103 4.18 -4.50 11.97
CA THR A 103 4.17 -5.79 12.66
C THR A 103 4.65 -5.66 14.10
N GLN A 104 5.72 -4.93 14.35
CA GLN A 104 6.24 -4.72 15.71
C GLN A 104 5.23 -4.03 16.61
N LYS A 105 4.53 -3.03 16.10
CA LYS A 105 3.49 -2.32 16.85
C LYS A 105 2.30 -3.22 17.17
N LEU A 106 1.83 -3.98 16.18
CA LEU A 106 0.66 -4.84 16.32
C LEU A 106 0.95 -6.08 17.16
N ARG A 107 2.19 -6.55 17.17
CA ARG A 107 2.59 -7.75 17.92
C ARG A 107 2.33 -7.63 19.41
N ARG A 108 2.33 -6.43 19.95
CA ARG A 108 2.02 -6.21 21.37
C ARG A 108 0.60 -6.65 21.73
N THR A 109 -0.35 -6.50 20.82
CA THR A 109 -1.75 -6.84 21.02
C THR A 109 -2.13 -8.17 20.35
N MET A 110 -1.43 -8.54 19.28
CA MET A 110 -1.65 -9.76 18.51
C MET A 110 -0.37 -10.59 18.42
N PRO A 111 0.12 -11.13 19.55
CA PRO A 111 1.36 -11.90 19.54
C PRO A 111 1.23 -13.17 18.70
N GLY A 112 2.28 -13.49 17.94
CA GLY A 112 2.35 -14.71 17.13
C GLY A 112 1.49 -14.70 15.86
N ARG A 113 0.74 -13.63 15.59
CA ARG A 113 -0.12 -13.53 14.42
C ARG A 113 0.67 -13.02 13.22
N THR A 114 0.49 -13.66 12.06
CA THR A 114 0.98 -13.15 10.79
C THR A 114 0.09 -11.99 10.33
N ILE A 115 0.69 -10.83 10.10
CA ILE A 115 -0.03 -9.60 9.74
C ILE A 115 -0.18 -9.48 8.22
N TRP A 116 0.91 -9.71 7.48
CA TRP A 116 0.99 -9.41 6.07
C TRP A 116 1.02 -10.64 5.21
N GLN A 117 0.41 -10.52 4.03
CA GLN A 117 0.70 -11.42 2.93
C GLN A 117 2.17 -11.25 2.54
N LYS A 118 2.81 -12.34 2.14
CA LYS A 118 4.20 -12.32 1.68
C LYS A 118 4.31 -11.43 0.44
N SER A 119 5.37 -10.58 0.40
CA SER A 119 5.61 -9.65 -0.70
C SER A 119 4.57 -8.51 -0.79
N TYR A 120 4.49 -7.85 -1.91
CA TYR A 120 3.55 -6.78 -2.24
C TYR A 120 3.37 -6.74 -3.75
N TYR A 121 2.40 -5.97 -4.25
CA TYR A 121 2.23 -5.71 -5.67
C TYR A 121 2.65 -4.29 -5.97
N ASP A 122 3.34 -4.08 -7.10
CA ASP A 122 3.73 -2.76 -7.54
C ASP A 122 3.60 -2.63 -9.05
N ARG A 123 3.36 -1.41 -9.48
CA ARG A 123 3.35 -1.02 -10.88
C ARG A 123 4.04 0.33 -11.04
N ILE A 124 4.96 0.40 -12.00
CA ILE A 124 5.64 1.65 -12.35
C ILE A 124 4.65 2.58 -13.05
N ILE A 125 4.58 3.82 -12.59
CA ILE A 125 3.80 4.87 -13.22
C ILE A 125 4.72 5.57 -14.22
N ARG A 126 4.40 5.46 -15.52
CA ARG A 126 5.29 5.88 -16.61
C ARG A 126 5.00 7.27 -17.15
N ASN A 127 3.80 7.78 -16.93
CA ASN A 127 3.35 9.04 -17.47
C ASN A 127 2.22 9.64 -16.63
N GLU A 128 1.83 10.87 -16.96
CA GLU A 128 0.78 11.58 -16.23
C GLU A 128 -0.58 10.88 -16.30
N ASN A 129 -0.92 10.28 -17.43
CA ASN A 129 -2.19 9.56 -17.56
C ASN A 129 -2.26 8.36 -16.62
N GLU A 130 -1.18 7.60 -16.50
CA GLU A 130 -1.08 6.49 -15.55
C GLU A 130 -1.13 6.99 -14.10
N TYR A 131 -0.49 8.12 -13.82
CA TYR A 131 -0.52 8.75 -12.50
C TYR A 131 -1.94 9.15 -12.10
N GLN A 132 -2.65 9.82 -12.97
CA GLN A 132 -4.04 10.22 -12.73
C GLN A 132 -4.97 9.02 -12.60
N ALA A 133 -4.75 7.96 -13.37
CA ALA A 133 -5.51 6.72 -13.26
C ALA A 133 -5.29 6.03 -11.90
N ALA A 134 -4.05 5.98 -11.44
CA ALA A 134 -3.71 5.43 -10.13
C ALA A 134 -4.33 6.25 -8.99
N TRP A 135 -4.27 7.56 -9.09
CA TRP A 135 -4.88 8.48 -8.14
C TRP A 135 -6.38 8.25 -8.01
N ARG A 136 -7.09 8.22 -9.14
CA ARG A 136 -8.54 7.94 -9.16
C ARG A 136 -8.87 6.55 -8.61
N TYR A 137 -8.07 5.55 -8.94
CA TYR A 137 -8.28 4.20 -8.42
C TYR A 137 -8.22 4.18 -6.88
N ILE A 138 -7.30 4.91 -6.29
CA ILE A 138 -7.20 5.04 -4.83
C ILE A 138 -8.41 5.77 -4.26
N ASP A 139 -8.82 6.88 -4.87
CA ASP A 139 -10.02 7.64 -4.44
C ASP A 139 -11.30 6.79 -4.50
N GLU A 140 -11.44 5.98 -5.53
CA GLU A 140 -12.63 5.16 -5.77
C GLU A 140 -12.62 3.84 -4.98
N ASN A 141 -11.52 3.51 -4.32
CA ASN A 141 -11.38 2.22 -3.65
C ASN A 141 -12.45 1.97 -2.57
N PRO A 142 -12.81 2.93 -1.72
CA PRO A 142 -13.91 2.75 -0.77
C PRO A 142 -15.24 2.41 -1.44
N THR A 143 -15.59 3.08 -2.52
CA THR A 143 -16.80 2.79 -3.29
C THR A 143 -16.76 1.38 -3.90
N ARG A 144 -15.62 0.99 -4.47
CA ARG A 144 -15.43 -0.35 -5.05
C ARG A 144 -15.56 -1.46 -4.02
N TRP A 145 -15.15 -1.20 -2.79
CA TRP A 145 -15.29 -2.16 -1.70
C TRP A 145 -16.75 -2.60 -1.52
N TYR A 146 -17.66 -1.65 -1.50
CA TYR A 146 -19.10 -1.92 -1.37
C TYR A 146 -19.68 -2.54 -2.65
N THR A 147 -19.36 -2.00 -3.80
CA THR A 147 -19.84 -2.48 -5.09
C THR A 147 -19.45 -3.94 -5.34
N ASN A 148 -18.17 -4.28 -5.11
CA ASN A 148 -17.65 -5.62 -5.33
C ASN A 148 -18.25 -6.66 -4.38
N ARG A 149 -18.80 -6.22 -3.25
CA ARG A 149 -19.44 -7.09 -2.25
C ARG A 149 -20.96 -7.07 -2.34
N GLY A 150 -21.52 -6.37 -3.30
CA GLY A 150 -22.98 -6.22 -3.44
C GLY A 150 -23.61 -5.47 -2.27
N LEU A 151 -22.83 -4.64 -1.56
CA LEU A 151 -23.30 -3.86 -0.43
C LEU A 151 -23.64 -2.43 -0.86
N PRO A 152 -24.65 -1.78 -0.23
CA PRO A 152 -24.92 -0.38 -0.50
C PRO A 152 -23.80 0.51 0.06
N PHE A 153 -23.44 1.54 -0.68
CA PHE A 153 -22.51 2.55 -0.20
C PHE A 153 -23.19 3.40 0.88
N PRO A 154 -22.57 3.56 2.08
CA PRO A 154 -23.24 4.21 3.21
C PRO A 154 -23.41 5.73 3.05
N TYR A 155 -22.69 6.32 2.12
CA TYR A 155 -22.79 7.75 1.85
C TYR A 155 -23.21 7.97 0.40
N SER A 156 -24.19 8.83 0.19
CA SER A 156 -24.45 9.34 -1.16
C SER A 156 -23.17 10.03 -1.65
N PRO A 157 -22.71 9.75 -2.87
CA PRO A 157 -21.60 10.50 -3.40
C PRO A 157 -21.97 11.98 -3.39
N ILE A 158 -21.17 12.78 -2.69
CA ILE A 158 -21.31 14.23 -2.79
C ILE A 158 -20.90 14.53 -4.24
N ASN A 159 -21.88 14.89 -5.04
CA ASN A 159 -21.63 15.38 -6.38
C ASN A 159 -20.89 16.71 -6.25
N PHE A 160 -19.61 16.69 -6.51
CA PHE A 160 -18.85 17.90 -6.73
C PHE A 160 -19.03 18.34 -8.17
#